data_8cf51f1c3657c6df3a64cf93ee98a969
#
_entry.id   8cf51f1c3657c6df3a64cf93ee98a969
#
_cell.length_a   1.000
_cell.length_b   1.000
_cell.length_c   1.000
_cell.angle_alpha   90.00
_cell.angle_beta   90.00
_cell.angle_gamma   90.00
#
_symmetry.space_group_name_H-M   'P 1'
#
loop_
_entity.id
_entity.type
_entity.pdbx_description
1 polymer ?
#
loop_
_entity_poly.entity_id
_entity_poly.type
_entity_poly.pdbx_seq_one_letter_code
_entity_poly.pdbx_strand_id
1 'polypeptide(L)'
;MAAMTLLTRRALTTAALAGTLLPAMSFAAASRKPIVIAHRGASGLRPEHTALAYDLAIDQGCDFIEPDLVPTQDGHLIVRHENEIGGTTDVASRPEFADRKATKTIDGQSLTGWFTEDFTLAEIKTLRARERLPKLRPANTKYDGQAQLLTFDEVVAIAKAGSQRSGRTIGVYPEMKHPSYFASIGLPLEDRLVARLKAHGLDSAAAPVFVQCFEVTPLKTLRGKTKARLVQLTAGEGGPADLPGVTYAQICSAAGLKDLALYADGLGPEKTQVIPQSADALLPATSLVKDAHAAGLVVHPWTVRAENYFLPTALRRGDATAADYLAQSGEVGAVFKALYAAGVDGLFSDFPGLAVAARG
;
A
#
# COMPACT_ATOMS: atom_id res chain seq x y z
N MET A 1 -53.45 31.76 -74.79
CA MET A 1 -54.49 30.84 -74.45
C MET A 1 -54.04 30.00 -73.29
N ALA A 2 -54.50 30.30 -72.10
CA ALA A 2 -55.41 29.53 -71.25
C ALA A 2 -54.90 28.10 -71.01
N ALA A 3 -54.79 27.55 -69.86
CA ALA A 3 -55.56 27.68 -68.65
C ALA A 3 -54.77 26.99 -67.55
N MET A 4 -54.83 27.50 -66.36
CA MET A 4 -55.61 27.02 -65.22
C MET A 4 -55.18 25.61 -64.65
N THR A 5 -54.58 25.64 -63.55
CA THR A 5 -55.14 25.35 -62.18
C THR A 5 -55.22 23.86 -61.82
N LEU A 6 -54.63 23.40 -60.77
CA LEU A 6 -55.35 23.09 -59.54
C LEU A 6 -54.39 22.50 -58.44
N LEU A 7 -54.62 23.00 -57.26
CA LEU A 7 -54.08 22.52 -55.96
C LEU A 7 -54.45 21.08 -55.71
N THR A 8 -53.55 20.32 -55.10
CA THR A 8 -53.99 19.20 -54.20
C THR A 8 -53.13 19.12 -52.95
N ARG A 9 -53.83 19.02 -51.90
CA ARG A 9 -53.60 18.96 -50.47
C ARG A 9 -52.39 18.11 -50.01
N ARG A 10 -51.60 18.73 -49.17
CA ARG A 10 -50.64 18.02 -48.31
C ARG A 10 -51.38 17.15 -47.31
N ALA A 11 -51.12 15.84 -47.33
CA ALA A 11 -51.45 14.93 -46.24
C ALA A 11 -50.21 14.87 -45.31
N LEU A 12 -50.35 15.36 -44.06
CA LEU A 12 -49.38 15.15 -42.99
C LEU A 12 -49.59 13.73 -42.45
N THR A 13 -48.59 12.89 -42.70
CA THR A 13 -48.47 11.60 -41.98
C THR A 13 -47.58 11.79 -40.77
N THR A 14 -48.18 11.81 -39.60
CA THR A 14 -47.47 11.73 -38.30
C THR A 14 -46.94 10.31 -38.14
N ALA A 15 -45.62 10.15 -38.30
CA ALA A 15 -44.95 8.90 -37.89
C ALA A 15 -44.69 8.97 -36.40
N ALA A 16 -45.42 8.14 -35.64
CA ALA A 16 -45.13 7.88 -34.22
C ALA A 16 -43.84 7.04 -34.12
N LEU A 17 -42.75 7.63 -33.62
CA LEU A 17 -41.56 6.88 -33.19
C LEU A 17 -41.91 6.13 -31.90
N ALA A 18 -42.18 4.83 -32.01
CA ALA A 18 -42.17 3.93 -30.87
C ALA A 18 -40.70 3.71 -30.46
N GLY A 19 -40.25 4.46 -29.44
CA GLY A 19 -38.97 4.23 -28.81
C GLY A 19 -38.99 2.90 -28.04
N THR A 20 -38.37 1.86 -28.57
CA THR A 20 -38.08 0.63 -27.82
C THR A 20 -37.01 0.95 -26.76
N LEU A 21 -37.44 1.09 -25.51
CA LEU A 21 -36.57 1.04 -24.35
C LEU A 21 -35.93 -0.35 -24.28
N LEU A 22 -34.71 -0.48 -24.81
CA LEU A 22 -33.86 -1.64 -24.52
C LEU A 22 -33.52 -1.60 -23.04
N PRO A 23 -33.72 -2.70 -22.28
CA PRO A 23 -33.26 -2.74 -20.90
C PRO A 23 -31.72 -2.57 -20.91
N ALA A 24 -31.22 -1.60 -20.14
CA ALA A 24 -29.80 -1.49 -19.87
C ALA A 24 -29.35 -2.80 -19.21
N MET A 25 -28.68 -3.66 -19.97
CA MET A 25 -27.97 -4.81 -19.39
C MET A 25 -26.87 -4.24 -18.50
N SER A 26 -27.14 -4.22 -17.21
CA SER A 26 -26.10 -4.06 -16.21
C SER A 26 -25.15 -5.24 -16.37
N PHE A 27 -24.05 -5.04 -17.07
CA PHE A 27 -22.92 -5.95 -16.97
C PHE A 27 -22.43 -5.84 -15.52
N ALA A 28 -22.85 -6.78 -14.68
CA ALA A 28 -22.16 -7.02 -13.42
C ALA A 28 -20.69 -7.26 -13.79
N ALA A 29 -19.83 -6.31 -13.49
CA ALA A 29 -18.39 -6.48 -13.62
C ALA A 29 -18.06 -7.76 -12.85
N ALA A 30 -17.51 -8.77 -13.53
CA ALA A 30 -17.07 -9.99 -12.88
C ALA A 30 -16.20 -9.55 -11.71
N SER A 31 -16.59 -9.87 -10.48
CA SER A 31 -15.89 -9.43 -9.28
C SER A 31 -14.44 -9.91 -9.37
N ARG A 32 -13.52 -8.99 -9.61
CA ARG A 32 -12.09 -9.32 -9.56
C ARG A 32 -11.79 -9.80 -8.14
N LYS A 33 -11.08 -10.93 -8.02
CA LYS A 33 -10.62 -11.37 -6.70
C LYS A 33 -9.83 -10.23 -6.05
N PRO A 34 -10.05 -9.94 -4.75
CA PRO A 34 -9.26 -8.94 -4.03
C PRO A 34 -7.76 -9.23 -4.13
N ILE A 35 -6.93 -8.23 -4.37
CA ILE A 35 -5.48 -8.43 -4.46
C ILE A 35 -4.86 -8.66 -3.08
N VAL A 36 -3.80 -9.48 -3.03
CA VAL A 36 -2.97 -9.67 -1.84
C VAL A 36 -1.67 -8.92 -2.02
N ILE A 37 -1.43 -7.95 -1.13
CA ILE A 37 -0.25 -7.10 -1.11
C ILE A 37 0.65 -7.57 0.03
N ALA A 38 1.85 -8.03 -0.32
CA ALA A 38 2.83 -8.51 0.65
C ALA A 38 3.56 -7.32 1.28
N HIS A 39 3.12 -6.93 2.48
CA HIS A 39 3.60 -5.80 3.25
C HIS A 39 5.08 -5.99 3.63
N ARG A 40 5.96 -5.26 2.95
CA ARG A 40 7.43 -5.40 3.07
C ARG A 40 7.93 -6.80 2.69
N GLY A 41 7.19 -7.50 1.81
CA GLY A 41 7.35 -8.92 1.51
C GLY A 41 6.60 -9.83 2.48
N ALA A 42 7.01 -11.09 2.61
CA ALA A 42 6.52 -12.01 3.65
C ALA A 42 7.22 -11.68 4.99
N SER A 43 7.04 -10.45 5.48
CA SER A 43 7.77 -9.89 6.62
C SER A 43 7.47 -10.58 7.95
N GLY A 44 6.36 -11.32 8.05
CA GLY A 44 6.08 -12.20 9.18
C GLY A 44 7.00 -13.44 9.24
N LEU A 45 7.70 -13.77 8.15
CA LEU A 45 8.51 -14.99 8.00
C LEU A 45 9.97 -14.73 7.63
N ARG A 46 10.33 -13.52 7.25
CA ARG A 46 11.68 -13.08 6.85
C ARG A 46 11.88 -11.61 7.27
N PRO A 47 13.12 -11.16 7.49
CA PRO A 47 13.38 -9.73 7.72
C PRO A 47 12.78 -8.89 6.59
N GLU A 48 12.05 -7.85 6.96
CA GLU A 48 11.33 -6.98 6.05
C GLU A 48 12.23 -6.35 4.96
N HIS A 49 11.66 -6.04 3.79
CA HIS A 49 12.35 -5.33 2.71
C HIS A 49 13.62 -6.02 2.22
N THR A 50 13.64 -7.34 2.23
CA THR A 50 14.73 -8.15 1.71
C THR A 50 14.30 -8.97 0.50
N ALA A 51 15.23 -9.37 -0.36
CA ALA A 51 14.96 -10.32 -1.44
C ALA A 51 14.36 -11.61 -0.89
N LEU A 52 14.83 -12.08 0.28
CA LEU A 52 14.29 -13.26 0.95
C LEU A 52 12.79 -13.13 1.28
N ALA A 53 12.35 -11.94 1.72
CA ALA A 53 10.94 -11.68 2.05
C ALA A 53 10.09 -11.54 0.78
N TYR A 54 10.60 -10.87 -0.25
CA TYR A 54 9.87 -10.65 -1.49
C TYR A 54 9.72 -11.95 -2.31
N ASP A 55 10.80 -12.72 -2.48
CA ASP A 55 10.74 -14.00 -3.19
C ASP A 55 9.77 -14.96 -2.50
N LEU A 56 9.84 -15.09 -1.16
CA LEU A 56 8.91 -15.92 -0.41
C LEU A 56 7.45 -15.48 -0.60
N ALA A 57 7.18 -14.16 -0.60
CA ALA A 57 5.83 -13.63 -0.81
C ALA A 57 5.29 -13.99 -2.21
N ILE A 58 6.13 -13.88 -3.24
CA ILE A 58 5.79 -14.25 -4.62
C ILE A 58 5.48 -15.75 -4.72
N ASP A 59 6.31 -16.58 -4.10
CA ASP A 59 6.13 -18.04 -4.08
C ASP A 59 4.87 -18.44 -3.31
N GLN A 60 4.46 -17.65 -2.30
CA GLN A 60 3.20 -17.80 -1.57
C GLN A 60 1.97 -17.28 -2.33
N GLY A 61 2.13 -16.68 -3.51
CA GLY A 61 1.03 -16.32 -4.39
C GLY A 61 0.49 -14.89 -4.22
N CYS A 62 1.25 -13.97 -3.63
CA CYS A 62 0.86 -12.55 -3.58
C CYS A 62 0.73 -11.96 -4.99
N ASP A 63 -0.05 -10.89 -5.12
CA ASP A 63 -0.24 -10.17 -6.38
C ASP A 63 0.70 -8.96 -6.48
N PHE A 64 1.01 -8.35 -5.35
CA PHE A 64 1.93 -7.21 -5.25
C PHE A 64 2.92 -7.42 -4.13
N ILE A 65 4.16 -6.95 -4.35
CA ILE A 65 5.15 -6.76 -3.29
C ILE A 65 5.25 -5.27 -2.97
N GLU A 66 5.34 -4.95 -1.69
CA GLU A 66 5.29 -3.57 -1.21
C GLU A 66 6.63 -3.15 -0.64
N PRO A 67 7.31 -2.14 -1.23
CA PRO A 67 8.48 -1.47 -0.70
C PRO A 67 8.16 -0.09 -0.13
N ASP A 68 8.64 0.22 1.07
CA ASP A 68 8.74 1.58 1.60
C ASP A 68 10.01 2.26 1.07
N LEU A 69 9.93 3.52 0.65
CA LEU A 69 11.02 4.23 -0.01
C LEU A 69 11.50 5.43 0.80
N VAL A 70 12.80 5.48 1.01
CA VAL A 70 13.53 6.61 1.59
C VAL A 70 14.79 6.89 0.74
N PRO A 71 15.30 8.13 0.68
CA PRO A 71 16.48 8.45 -0.12
C PRO A 71 17.78 8.23 0.68
N THR A 72 18.85 7.94 -0.06
CA THR A 72 20.24 8.08 0.44
C THR A 72 20.72 9.51 0.30
N GLN A 73 21.88 9.84 0.88
CA GLN A 73 22.55 11.13 0.74
C GLN A 73 22.78 11.54 -0.73
N ASP A 74 23.14 10.57 -1.57
CA ASP A 74 23.37 10.75 -3.01
C ASP A 74 22.08 10.54 -3.86
N GLY A 75 20.90 10.51 -3.20
CA GLY A 75 19.57 10.60 -3.82
C GLY A 75 19.03 9.31 -4.44
N HIS A 76 19.59 8.16 -4.14
CA HIS A 76 19.03 6.88 -4.54
C HIS A 76 17.86 6.47 -3.65
N LEU A 77 16.81 5.90 -4.22
CA LEU A 77 15.68 5.36 -3.47
C LEU A 77 16.03 3.96 -2.98
N ILE A 78 16.19 3.82 -1.66
CA ILE A 78 16.37 2.54 -0.98
C ILE A 78 15.11 2.11 -0.26
N VAL A 79 15.03 0.84 0.08
CA VAL A 79 13.82 0.24 0.62
C VAL A 79 13.95 0.04 2.13
N ARG A 80 13.35 0.97 2.90
CA ARG A 80 13.23 0.95 4.37
C ARG A 80 11.97 1.67 4.81
N HIS A 81 11.34 1.18 5.89
CA HIS A 81 10.13 1.79 6.43
C HIS A 81 10.42 3.15 7.10
N GLU A 82 11.45 3.20 7.94
CA GLU A 82 11.97 4.46 8.47
C GLU A 82 13.30 4.79 7.79
N ASN A 83 13.63 6.07 7.75
CA ASN A 83 14.98 6.50 7.44
C ASN A 83 15.96 6.25 8.61
N GLU A 84 15.49 6.06 9.86
CA GLU A 84 16.31 5.55 10.95
C GLU A 84 16.49 4.03 10.80
N ILE A 85 17.75 3.58 10.61
CA ILE A 85 18.06 2.20 10.23
C ILE A 85 18.75 1.38 11.32
N GLY A 86 18.92 1.93 12.54
CA GLY A 86 19.62 1.25 13.63
C GLY A 86 18.94 -0.03 14.10
N GLY A 87 17.59 -0.05 14.09
CA GLY A 87 16.79 -1.18 14.54
C GLY A 87 16.62 -2.30 13.50
N THR A 88 16.80 -2.00 12.21
CA THR A 88 16.51 -2.92 11.09
C THR A 88 17.74 -3.30 10.27
N THR A 89 18.93 -2.84 10.69
CA THR A 89 20.21 -3.17 10.05
C THR A 89 21.30 -3.43 11.09
N ASP A 90 22.47 -3.85 10.62
CA ASP A 90 23.65 -4.06 11.44
C ASP A 90 24.47 -2.78 11.67
N VAL A 91 24.00 -1.58 11.26
CA VAL A 91 24.74 -0.30 11.31
C VAL A 91 25.26 0.02 12.71
N ALA A 92 24.48 -0.27 13.76
CA ALA A 92 24.87 -0.02 15.15
C ALA A 92 26.10 -0.84 15.62
N SER A 93 26.45 -1.92 14.91
CA SER A 93 27.62 -2.77 15.15
C SER A 93 28.79 -2.47 14.21
N ARG A 94 28.70 -1.40 13.41
CA ARG A 94 29.70 -1.00 12.40
C ARG A 94 30.54 0.17 12.93
N PRO A 95 31.77 -0.08 13.40
CA PRO A 95 32.62 0.97 13.99
C PRO A 95 32.87 2.16 13.05
N GLU A 96 32.96 1.91 11.74
CA GLU A 96 33.19 2.94 10.72
C GLU A 96 32.05 3.95 10.61
N PHE A 97 30.86 3.63 11.17
CA PHE A 97 29.68 4.51 11.15
C PHE A 97 29.30 5.04 12.55
N ALA A 98 30.09 4.78 13.57
CA ALA A 98 29.76 5.17 14.94
C ALA A 98 29.53 6.68 15.09
N ASP A 99 30.35 7.50 14.44
CA ASP A 99 30.26 8.97 14.50
C ASP A 99 29.11 9.58 13.73
N ARG A 100 28.37 8.78 12.93
CA ARG A 100 27.19 9.24 12.20
C ARG A 100 25.88 9.14 12.99
N LYS A 101 25.95 8.62 14.23
CA LYS A 101 24.77 8.59 15.09
C LYS A 101 24.34 10.01 15.43
N ALA A 102 23.10 10.37 15.10
CA ALA A 102 22.57 11.72 15.24
C ALA A 102 21.16 11.69 15.87
N THR A 103 20.70 12.87 16.30
CA THR A 103 19.30 13.07 16.69
C THR A 103 18.64 13.99 15.68
N LYS A 104 17.52 13.56 15.09
CA LYS A 104 16.74 14.32 14.10
C LYS A 104 15.29 14.38 14.50
N THR A 105 14.58 15.42 14.05
CA THR A 105 13.12 15.54 14.20
C THR A 105 12.46 15.22 12.87
N ILE A 106 11.63 14.18 12.84
CA ILE A 106 10.93 13.70 11.65
C ILE A 106 9.45 13.64 12.00
N ASP A 107 8.61 14.33 11.23
CA ASP A 107 7.17 14.46 11.45
C ASP A 107 6.80 14.80 12.92
N GLY A 108 7.59 15.68 13.52
CA GLY A 108 7.43 16.12 14.91
C GLY A 108 7.97 15.16 15.97
N GLN A 109 8.53 13.99 15.58
CA GLN A 109 9.12 13.02 16.50
C GLN A 109 10.64 13.15 16.55
N SER A 110 11.20 13.24 17.76
CA SER A 110 12.66 13.24 17.96
C SER A 110 13.19 11.81 17.97
N LEU A 111 14.03 11.46 17.01
CA LEU A 111 14.62 10.13 16.83
C LEU A 111 16.14 10.22 16.93
N THR A 112 16.77 9.24 17.60
CA THR A 112 18.23 9.15 17.72
C THR A 112 18.71 7.82 17.15
N GLY A 113 19.59 7.90 16.13
CA GLY A 113 20.10 6.71 15.46
C GLY A 113 20.94 7.05 14.22
N TRP A 114 20.88 6.19 13.22
CA TRP A 114 21.57 6.33 11.94
C TRP A 114 20.53 6.51 10.84
N PHE A 115 20.68 7.55 10.04
CA PHE A 115 19.65 7.94 9.07
C PHE A 115 20.13 7.76 7.63
N THR A 116 19.29 7.23 6.76
CA THR A 116 19.63 6.87 5.37
C THR A 116 20.20 8.03 4.57
N GLU A 117 19.72 9.25 4.80
CA GLU A 117 20.16 10.48 4.16
C GLU A 117 21.57 10.93 4.59
N ASP A 118 22.16 10.29 5.59
CA ASP A 118 23.54 10.52 6.00
C ASP A 118 24.54 9.52 5.37
N PHE A 119 24.03 8.59 4.52
CA PHE A 119 24.83 7.54 3.88
C PHE A 119 24.66 7.59 2.36
N THR A 120 25.76 7.37 1.65
CA THR A 120 25.72 7.10 0.21
C THR A 120 25.16 5.71 -0.06
N LEU A 121 24.69 5.46 -1.30
CA LEU A 121 24.24 4.12 -1.69
C LEU A 121 25.34 3.08 -1.50
N ALA A 122 26.60 3.42 -1.84
CA ALA A 122 27.73 2.51 -1.68
C ALA A 122 27.92 2.05 -0.22
N GLU A 123 27.75 2.96 0.73
CA GLU A 123 27.83 2.64 2.17
C GLU A 123 26.61 1.80 2.61
N ILE A 124 25.41 2.19 2.22
CA ILE A 124 24.17 1.42 2.50
C ILE A 124 24.30 -0.03 2.02
N LYS A 125 24.92 -0.27 0.87
CA LYS A 125 25.11 -1.62 0.32
C LYS A 125 26.09 -2.48 1.12
N THR A 126 26.88 -1.91 2.02
CA THR A 126 27.72 -2.67 2.96
C THR A 126 26.92 -3.24 4.13
N LEU A 127 25.77 -2.64 4.46
CA LEU A 127 24.93 -3.04 5.58
C LEU A 127 24.12 -4.31 5.28
N ARG A 128 23.67 -4.94 6.37
CA ARG A 128 22.83 -6.13 6.31
C ARG A 128 21.54 -5.91 7.11
N ALA A 129 20.45 -6.44 6.57
CA ALA A 129 19.14 -6.37 7.20
C ALA A 129 19.04 -7.27 8.45
N ARG A 130 18.22 -6.83 9.41
CA ARG A 130 17.88 -7.54 10.64
C ARG A 130 16.38 -7.53 10.87
N GLU A 131 15.89 -8.52 11.62
CA GLU A 131 14.50 -8.60 12.03
C GLU A 131 14.11 -7.42 12.93
N ARG A 132 13.02 -6.73 12.56
CA ARG A 132 12.44 -5.60 13.32
C ARG A 132 11.85 -6.02 14.66
N LEU A 133 11.16 -7.13 14.70
CA LEU A 133 10.35 -7.60 15.83
C LEU A 133 10.92 -8.91 16.43
N PRO A 134 12.19 -8.97 16.86
CA PRO A 134 12.85 -10.22 17.24
C PRO A 134 12.15 -10.95 18.40
N LYS A 135 11.42 -10.23 19.26
CA LYS A 135 10.64 -10.84 20.35
C LYS A 135 9.35 -11.50 19.86
N LEU A 136 8.72 -10.97 18.81
CA LEU A 136 7.52 -11.55 18.21
C LEU A 136 7.85 -12.54 17.08
N ARG A 137 9.01 -12.38 16.43
CA ARG A 137 9.45 -13.16 15.26
C ARG A 137 10.83 -13.77 15.48
N PRO A 138 11.06 -14.51 16.57
CA PRO A 138 12.40 -15.04 16.89
C PRO A 138 12.93 -15.96 15.78
N ALA A 139 12.06 -16.68 15.07
CA ALA A 139 12.46 -17.55 13.96
C ALA A 139 13.04 -16.77 12.76
N ASN A 140 12.76 -15.47 12.62
CA ASN A 140 13.28 -14.63 11.55
C ASN A 140 14.73 -14.19 11.83
N THR A 141 15.15 -14.12 13.09
CA THR A 141 16.50 -13.64 13.46
C THR A 141 17.63 -14.52 12.89
N LYS A 142 17.33 -15.78 12.53
CA LYS A 142 18.30 -16.64 11.84
C LYS A 142 18.71 -16.10 10.47
N TYR A 143 17.97 -15.14 9.89
CA TYR A 143 18.27 -14.49 8.62
C TYR A 143 18.97 -13.14 8.80
N ASP A 144 19.17 -12.68 10.05
CA ASP A 144 19.90 -11.44 10.35
C ASP A 144 21.30 -11.50 9.74
N GLY A 145 21.73 -10.41 9.13
CA GLY A 145 23.05 -10.32 8.50
C GLY A 145 23.18 -11.02 7.13
N GLN A 146 22.17 -11.73 6.64
CA GLN A 146 22.24 -12.49 5.38
C GLN A 146 21.86 -11.66 4.14
N ALA A 147 20.96 -10.68 4.28
CA ALA A 147 20.42 -9.93 3.15
C ALA A 147 20.96 -8.50 3.11
N GLN A 148 21.32 -8.03 1.90
CA GLN A 148 21.61 -6.62 1.64
C GLN A 148 20.35 -5.77 1.64
N LEU A 149 20.49 -4.46 1.88
CA LEU A 149 19.44 -3.50 1.65
C LEU A 149 19.22 -3.30 0.15
N LEU A 150 17.97 -3.20 -0.26
CA LEU A 150 17.59 -3.09 -1.67
C LEU A 150 17.34 -1.64 -2.07
N THR A 151 17.58 -1.33 -3.33
CA THR A 151 17.05 -0.16 -4.02
C THR A 151 15.66 -0.48 -4.59
N PHE A 152 14.90 0.56 -4.93
CA PHE A 152 13.62 0.37 -5.64
C PHE A 152 13.80 -0.36 -6.98
N ASP A 153 14.88 -0.07 -7.71
CA ASP A 153 15.19 -0.75 -8.98
C ASP A 153 15.37 -2.26 -8.79
N GLU A 154 16.04 -2.68 -7.72
CA GLU A 154 16.23 -4.10 -7.41
C GLU A 154 14.90 -4.77 -7.03
N VAL A 155 14.00 -4.08 -6.33
CA VAL A 155 12.66 -4.62 -6.03
C VAL A 155 11.83 -4.77 -7.30
N VAL A 156 11.88 -3.82 -8.23
CA VAL A 156 11.23 -3.96 -9.55
C VAL A 156 11.82 -5.14 -10.32
N ALA A 157 13.14 -5.35 -10.26
CA ALA A 157 13.78 -6.51 -10.89
C ALA A 157 13.30 -7.83 -10.26
N ILE A 158 13.16 -7.91 -8.93
CA ILE A 158 12.59 -9.07 -8.22
C ILE A 158 11.15 -9.34 -8.68
N ALA A 159 10.30 -8.30 -8.78
CA ALA A 159 8.92 -8.45 -9.26
C ALA A 159 8.86 -8.98 -10.71
N LYS A 160 9.72 -8.47 -11.60
CA LYS A 160 9.83 -8.94 -12.99
C LYS A 160 10.29 -10.40 -13.06
N ALA A 161 11.34 -10.76 -12.33
CA ALA A 161 11.84 -12.14 -12.26
C ALA A 161 10.79 -13.09 -11.66
N GLY A 162 10.11 -12.65 -10.60
CA GLY A 162 9.01 -13.36 -9.98
C GLY A 162 7.83 -13.57 -10.93
N SER A 163 7.51 -12.57 -11.75
CA SER A 163 6.46 -12.69 -12.78
C SER A 163 6.81 -13.77 -13.82
N GLN A 164 8.05 -13.78 -14.27
CA GLN A 164 8.53 -14.80 -15.22
C GLN A 164 8.50 -16.21 -14.59
N ARG A 165 8.98 -16.34 -13.35
CA ARG A 165 9.05 -17.62 -12.62
C ARG A 165 7.67 -18.19 -12.32
N SER A 166 6.72 -17.33 -11.92
CA SER A 166 5.37 -17.77 -11.49
C SER A 166 4.35 -17.84 -12.63
N GLY A 167 4.64 -17.30 -13.81
CA GLY A 167 3.67 -17.15 -14.91
C GLY A 167 2.53 -16.17 -14.61
N ARG A 168 2.63 -15.36 -13.52
CA ARG A 168 1.64 -14.37 -13.11
C ARG A 168 2.28 -12.97 -13.10
N THR A 169 1.51 -11.92 -13.36
CA THR A 169 2.01 -10.56 -13.18
C THR A 169 2.14 -10.27 -11.69
N ILE A 170 3.36 -9.95 -11.24
CA ILE A 170 3.65 -9.46 -9.89
C ILE A 170 3.83 -7.95 -9.98
N GLY A 171 2.98 -7.20 -9.29
CA GLY A 171 3.06 -5.75 -9.21
C GLY A 171 3.96 -5.27 -8.08
N VAL A 172 4.25 -3.96 -8.10
CA VAL A 172 4.94 -3.26 -7.01
C VAL A 172 4.03 -2.19 -6.42
N TYR A 173 4.15 -1.98 -5.10
CA TYR A 173 3.27 -1.05 -4.37
C TYR A 173 4.09 -0.08 -3.50
N PRO A 174 4.95 0.79 -4.12
CA PRO A 174 5.87 1.64 -3.36
C PRO A 174 5.15 2.68 -2.50
N GLU A 175 5.62 2.84 -1.25
CA GLU A 175 5.25 3.95 -0.36
C GLU A 175 6.35 5.00 -0.32
N MET A 176 5.99 6.27 -0.45
CA MET A 176 6.90 7.38 -0.12
C MET A 176 6.81 7.68 1.37
N LYS A 177 7.91 7.48 2.09
CA LYS A 177 8.03 7.76 3.53
C LYS A 177 8.51 9.18 3.75
N HIS A 178 7.85 9.92 4.66
CA HIS A 178 8.27 11.26 5.10
C HIS A 178 8.62 12.25 3.97
N PRO A 179 7.86 12.34 2.85
CA PRO A 179 8.28 13.13 1.70
C PRO A 179 8.47 14.62 2.01
N SER A 180 7.65 15.22 2.88
CA SER A 180 7.81 16.62 3.30
C SER A 180 9.10 16.84 4.09
N TYR A 181 9.46 15.90 4.97
CA TYR A 181 10.74 15.93 5.66
C TYR A 181 11.90 15.90 4.66
N PHE A 182 11.90 14.95 3.74
CA PHE A 182 12.97 14.83 2.74
C PHE A 182 13.02 16.02 1.80
N ALA A 183 11.90 16.60 1.41
CA ALA A 183 11.85 17.84 0.63
C ALA A 183 12.52 19.01 1.39
N SER A 184 12.30 19.10 2.72
CA SER A 184 12.87 20.16 3.56
C SER A 184 14.40 20.13 3.65
N ILE A 185 15.01 18.97 3.44
CA ILE A 185 16.46 18.77 3.43
C ILE A 185 17.07 18.61 2.03
N GLY A 186 16.30 18.96 0.96
CA GLY A 186 16.79 18.94 -0.43
C GLY A 186 16.81 17.55 -1.11
N LEU A 187 16.11 16.57 -0.52
CA LEU A 187 16.02 15.19 -1.03
C LEU A 187 14.57 14.80 -1.43
N PRO A 188 13.79 15.60 -2.19
CA PRO A 188 12.42 15.30 -2.53
C PRO A 188 12.29 13.95 -3.23
N LEU A 189 11.23 13.18 -2.91
CA LEU A 189 11.04 11.80 -3.39
C LEU A 189 10.29 11.75 -4.73
N GLU A 190 9.40 12.69 -5.01
CA GLU A 190 8.42 12.60 -6.10
C GLU A 190 9.08 12.47 -7.47
N ASP A 191 10.00 13.38 -7.79
CA ASP A 191 10.69 13.37 -9.10
C ASP A 191 11.61 12.16 -9.26
N ARG A 192 12.24 11.74 -8.17
CA ARG A 192 13.06 10.53 -8.14
C ARG A 192 12.21 9.29 -8.43
N LEU A 193 11.06 9.15 -7.75
CA LEU A 193 10.16 8.03 -7.96
C LEU A 193 9.58 8.03 -9.39
N VAL A 194 9.10 9.18 -9.89
CA VAL A 194 8.58 9.30 -11.25
C VAL A 194 9.63 8.90 -12.30
N ALA A 195 10.89 9.34 -12.12
CA ALA A 195 11.98 8.94 -13.00
C ALA A 195 12.19 7.42 -13.01
N ARG A 196 12.11 6.75 -11.86
CA ARG A 196 12.23 5.28 -11.77
C ARG A 196 11.02 4.58 -12.38
N LEU A 197 9.79 5.05 -12.11
CA LEU A 197 8.58 4.51 -12.74
C LEU A 197 8.68 4.55 -14.27
N LYS A 198 9.09 5.68 -14.84
CA LYS A 198 9.30 5.83 -16.29
C LYS A 198 10.39 4.88 -16.82
N ALA A 199 11.53 4.82 -16.16
CA ALA A 199 12.64 3.95 -16.55
C ALA A 199 12.25 2.45 -16.57
N HIS A 200 11.33 2.04 -15.73
CA HIS A 200 10.85 0.65 -15.66
C HIS A 200 9.59 0.37 -16.47
N GLY A 201 9.01 1.37 -17.15
CA GLY A 201 7.76 1.25 -17.91
C GLY A 201 6.51 1.13 -17.02
N LEU A 202 6.58 1.68 -15.80
CA LEU A 202 5.50 1.63 -14.81
C LEU A 202 4.66 2.93 -14.77
N ASP A 203 4.94 3.92 -15.62
CA ASP A 203 4.25 5.21 -15.66
C ASP A 203 2.96 5.14 -16.51
N SER A 204 2.03 4.28 -16.13
CA SER A 204 0.70 4.23 -16.76
C SER A 204 -0.36 3.70 -15.81
N ALA A 205 -1.63 4.04 -16.03
CA ALA A 205 -2.76 3.53 -15.25
C ALA A 205 -2.95 2.00 -15.37
N ALA A 206 -2.50 1.41 -16.49
CA ALA A 206 -2.58 -0.04 -16.72
C ALA A 206 -1.37 -0.81 -16.17
N ALA A 207 -0.29 -0.12 -15.76
CA ALA A 207 0.89 -0.76 -15.20
C ALA A 207 0.56 -1.45 -13.87
N PRO A 208 1.26 -2.56 -13.55
CA PRO A 208 1.06 -3.26 -12.28
C PRO A 208 1.78 -2.51 -11.14
N VAL A 209 1.33 -1.29 -10.90
CA VAL A 209 1.86 -0.42 -9.85
C VAL A 209 0.75 0.38 -9.17
N PHE A 210 0.87 0.54 -7.86
CA PHE A 210 0.21 1.56 -7.07
C PHE A 210 1.27 2.31 -6.27
N VAL A 211 1.19 3.63 -6.23
CA VAL A 211 2.06 4.47 -5.39
C VAL A 211 1.24 4.98 -4.21
N GLN A 212 1.75 4.82 -3.01
CA GLN A 212 1.03 5.20 -1.80
C GLN A 212 1.80 6.21 -0.94
N CYS A 213 1.06 6.99 -0.15
CA CYS A 213 1.62 7.93 0.80
C CYS A 213 0.58 8.30 1.87
N PHE A 214 1.05 8.60 3.08
CA PHE A 214 0.23 9.20 4.15
C PHE A 214 0.03 10.70 3.96
N GLU A 215 0.98 11.39 3.34
CA GLU A 215 0.91 12.81 3.08
C GLU A 215 0.11 13.09 1.80
N VAL A 216 -0.69 14.16 1.84
CA VAL A 216 -1.62 14.54 0.76
C VAL A 216 -0.94 15.33 -0.35
N THR A 217 -0.11 16.32 0.01
CA THR A 217 0.54 17.22 -0.95
C THR A 217 1.44 16.47 -1.95
N PRO A 218 2.26 15.50 -1.51
CA PRO A 218 3.07 14.68 -2.43
C PRO A 218 2.23 13.88 -3.41
N LEU A 219 1.08 13.32 -3.01
CA LEU A 219 0.19 12.62 -3.93
C LEU A 219 -0.44 13.57 -4.96
N LYS A 220 -0.88 14.77 -4.54
CA LYS A 220 -1.36 15.81 -5.47
C LYS A 220 -0.27 16.23 -6.46
N THR A 221 0.98 16.36 -6.00
CA THR A 221 2.14 16.64 -6.85
C THR A 221 2.37 15.51 -7.86
N LEU A 222 2.32 14.25 -7.41
CA LEU A 222 2.46 13.08 -8.28
C LEU A 222 1.36 12.98 -9.33
N ARG A 223 0.10 13.33 -9.00
CA ARG A 223 -1.02 13.31 -9.95
C ARG A 223 -0.73 14.17 -11.19
N GLY A 224 0.01 15.26 -11.05
CA GLY A 224 0.48 16.09 -12.16
C GLY A 224 1.68 15.54 -12.95
N LYS A 225 2.37 14.51 -12.43
CA LYS A 225 3.66 14.04 -12.97
C LYS A 225 3.65 12.59 -13.48
N THR A 226 2.68 11.77 -13.03
CA THR A 226 2.57 10.35 -13.40
C THR A 226 1.13 9.95 -13.69
N LYS A 227 0.97 8.89 -14.50
CA LYS A 227 -0.30 8.20 -14.71
C LYS A 227 -0.42 6.90 -13.92
N ALA A 228 0.57 6.56 -13.10
CA ALA A 228 0.49 5.44 -12.16
C ALA A 228 -0.67 5.65 -11.18
N ARG A 229 -1.28 4.58 -10.72
CA ARG A 229 -2.37 4.64 -9.74
C ARG A 229 -1.82 5.10 -8.39
N LEU A 230 -2.51 6.06 -7.76
CA LEU A 230 -2.13 6.68 -6.49
C LEU A 230 -3.11 6.26 -5.39
N VAL A 231 -2.60 6.03 -4.19
CA VAL A 231 -3.37 5.61 -3.01
C VAL A 231 -3.04 6.48 -1.83
N GLN A 232 -4.07 7.09 -1.23
CA GLN A 232 -3.96 7.82 0.02
C GLN A 232 -4.03 6.84 1.19
N LEU A 233 -2.98 6.81 2.01
CA LEU A 233 -2.99 6.07 3.26
C LEU A 233 -3.65 6.90 4.38
N THR A 234 -4.39 6.22 5.27
CA THR A 234 -4.97 6.83 6.46
C THR A 234 -4.80 5.93 7.68
N ALA A 235 -4.55 6.52 8.84
CA ALA A 235 -4.52 5.83 10.13
C ALA A 235 -5.84 6.03 10.89
N GLY A 236 -6.06 5.25 11.94
CA GLY A 236 -7.25 5.35 12.80
C GLY A 236 -7.34 6.67 13.56
N GLU A 237 -6.20 7.31 13.81
CA GLU A 237 -6.07 8.57 14.54
C GLU A 237 -5.08 9.50 13.85
N GLY A 238 -5.04 10.77 14.26
CA GLY A 238 -4.11 11.78 13.73
C GLY A 238 -4.50 12.31 12.36
N GLY A 239 -3.49 12.77 11.61
CA GLY A 239 -3.63 13.35 10.27
C GLY A 239 -2.31 13.38 9.51
N PRO A 240 -2.32 13.80 8.23
CA PRO A 240 -1.12 13.87 7.41
C PRO A 240 -0.14 14.93 7.93
N ALA A 241 1.16 14.57 7.96
CA ALA A 241 2.20 15.45 8.51
C ALA A 241 2.34 16.78 7.74
N ASP A 242 2.04 16.77 6.45
CA ASP A 242 2.11 17.94 5.56
C ASP A 242 0.91 18.89 5.66
N LEU A 243 -0.18 18.49 6.34
CA LEU A 243 -1.38 19.31 6.49
C LEU A 243 -1.82 19.41 7.97
N PRO A 244 -1.13 20.20 8.80
CA PRO A 244 -1.51 20.40 10.19
C PRO A 244 -2.96 20.86 10.33
N GLY A 245 -3.73 20.19 11.20
CA GLY A 245 -5.15 20.50 11.44
C GLY A 245 -6.13 19.71 10.56
N VAL A 246 -5.67 18.96 9.57
CA VAL A 246 -6.47 17.95 8.84
C VAL A 246 -6.34 16.61 9.53
N THR A 247 -7.46 15.91 9.75
CA THR A 247 -7.44 14.56 10.33
C THR A 247 -7.75 13.48 9.29
N TYR A 248 -7.25 12.26 9.52
CA TYR A 248 -7.61 11.12 8.67
C TYR A 248 -9.10 10.80 8.71
N ALA A 249 -9.78 11.07 9.83
CA ALA A 249 -11.23 10.94 9.93
C ALA A 249 -11.96 11.92 8.97
N GLN A 250 -11.44 13.14 8.80
CA GLN A 250 -11.99 14.09 7.81
C GLN A 250 -11.76 13.59 6.37
N ILE A 251 -10.59 13.04 6.06
CA ILE A 251 -10.27 12.45 4.75
C ILE A 251 -11.21 11.27 4.46
N CYS A 252 -11.50 10.43 5.45
CA CYS A 252 -12.41 9.29 5.32
C CYS A 252 -13.90 9.65 5.37
N SER A 253 -14.27 10.91 5.56
CA SER A 253 -15.67 11.37 5.48
C SER A 253 -16.19 11.32 4.04
N ALA A 254 -17.51 11.28 3.84
CA ALA A 254 -18.11 11.27 2.50
C ALA A 254 -17.69 12.47 1.63
N ALA A 255 -17.44 13.64 2.22
CA ALA A 255 -16.90 14.81 1.54
C ALA A 255 -15.40 14.62 1.23
N GLY A 256 -14.61 14.18 2.23
CA GLY A 256 -13.18 13.94 2.06
C GLY A 256 -12.87 12.87 1.02
N LEU A 257 -13.65 11.80 0.92
CA LEU A 257 -13.50 10.76 -0.12
C LEU A 257 -13.74 11.30 -1.54
N LYS A 258 -14.68 12.23 -1.72
CA LYS A 258 -14.88 12.92 -3.00
C LYS A 258 -13.69 13.80 -3.37
N ASP A 259 -13.14 14.52 -2.39
CA ASP A 259 -11.94 15.34 -2.60
C ASP A 259 -10.72 14.46 -2.89
N LEU A 260 -10.59 13.32 -2.20
CA LEU A 260 -9.54 12.33 -2.43
C LEU A 260 -9.56 11.80 -3.86
N ALA A 261 -10.73 11.48 -4.39
CA ALA A 261 -10.91 10.97 -5.76
C ALA A 261 -10.45 11.96 -6.86
N LEU A 262 -10.21 13.23 -6.53
CA LEU A 262 -9.65 14.21 -7.47
C LEU A 262 -8.14 13.98 -7.72
N TYR A 263 -7.43 13.34 -6.78
CA TYR A 263 -5.98 13.16 -6.88
C TYR A 263 -5.48 11.74 -6.67
N ALA A 264 -6.30 10.83 -6.13
CA ALA A 264 -5.92 9.44 -5.92
C ALA A 264 -6.96 8.48 -6.53
N ASP A 265 -6.55 7.24 -6.79
CA ASP A 265 -7.37 6.18 -7.37
C ASP A 265 -7.86 5.20 -6.29
N GLY A 266 -7.29 5.30 -5.08
CA GLY A 266 -7.63 4.41 -3.98
C GLY A 266 -7.37 4.99 -2.61
N LEU A 267 -7.99 4.34 -1.63
CA LEU A 267 -7.84 4.57 -0.20
C LEU A 267 -7.15 3.35 0.43
N GLY A 268 -6.07 3.58 1.17
CA GLY A 268 -5.39 2.58 2.00
C GLY A 268 -5.64 2.86 3.48
N PRO A 269 -6.77 2.46 4.05
CA PRO A 269 -7.08 2.74 5.44
C PRO A 269 -6.41 1.74 6.38
N GLU A 270 -6.13 2.13 7.63
CA GLU A 270 -5.85 1.15 8.66
C GLU A 270 -7.03 0.16 8.75
N LYS A 271 -6.74 -1.15 8.89
CA LYS A 271 -7.77 -2.20 8.88
C LYS A 271 -8.90 -1.97 9.89
N THR A 272 -8.60 -1.30 11.01
CA THR A 272 -9.58 -0.96 12.06
C THR A 272 -10.58 0.12 11.66
N GLN A 273 -10.28 0.92 10.63
CA GLN A 273 -11.25 1.85 10.04
C GLN A 273 -12.31 1.11 9.20
N VAL A 274 -12.00 -0.09 8.70
CA VAL A 274 -12.93 -0.95 7.95
C VAL A 274 -13.64 -1.93 8.89
N ILE A 275 -12.87 -2.70 9.67
CA ILE A 275 -13.38 -3.63 10.68
C ILE A 275 -12.86 -3.16 12.04
N PRO A 276 -13.61 -2.34 12.77
CA PRO A 276 -13.22 -1.94 14.10
C PRO A 276 -13.06 -3.16 15.01
N GLN A 277 -12.22 -3.04 16.03
CA GLN A 277 -12.02 -4.10 17.00
C GLN A 277 -12.03 -3.53 18.41
N SER A 278 -12.64 -4.28 19.32
CA SER A 278 -12.43 -4.10 20.77
C SER A 278 -11.21 -4.92 21.21
N ALA A 279 -10.89 -4.84 22.50
CA ALA A 279 -9.89 -5.74 23.08
C ALA A 279 -10.23 -7.23 22.87
N ASP A 280 -11.52 -7.56 22.79
CA ASP A 280 -11.99 -8.93 22.81
C ASP A 280 -12.45 -9.47 21.46
N ALA A 281 -12.95 -8.63 20.54
CA ALA A 281 -13.59 -9.11 19.32
C ALA A 281 -13.45 -8.14 18.14
N LEU A 282 -13.66 -8.68 16.92
CA LEU A 282 -13.96 -7.88 15.76
C LEU A 282 -15.38 -7.33 15.85
N LEU A 283 -15.57 -6.09 15.46
CA LEU A 283 -16.87 -5.42 15.41
C LEU A 283 -17.43 -5.43 13.97
N PRO A 284 -18.71 -5.12 13.76
CA PRO A 284 -19.28 -5.01 12.43
C PRO A 284 -18.52 -4.02 11.54
N ALA A 285 -18.44 -4.31 10.23
CA ALA A 285 -17.81 -3.45 9.26
C ALA A 285 -18.46 -2.05 9.26
N THR A 286 -17.63 -1.03 9.08
CA THR A 286 -18.08 0.36 8.87
C THR A 286 -18.63 0.55 7.44
N SER A 287 -19.19 1.71 7.15
CA SER A 287 -19.59 2.07 5.77
C SER A 287 -18.41 2.47 4.87
N LEU A 288 -17.19 2.57 5.37
CA LEU A 288 -16.05 3.19 4.69
C LEU A 288 -15.79 2.60 3.29
N VAL A 289 -15.83 1.28 3.14
CA VAL A 289 -15.62 0.62 1.83
C VAL A 289 -16.71 1.03 0.84
N LYS A 290 -17.98 0.98 1.26
CA LYS A 290 -19.12 1.39 0.43
C LYS A 290 -19.02 2.86 0.03
N ASP A 291 -18.65 3.73 0.97
CA ASP A 291 -18.56 5.17 0.74
C ASP A 291 -17.38 5.52 -0.19
N ALA A 292 -16.24 4.83 -0.05
CA ALA A 292 -15.09 4.95 -0.95
C ALA A 292 -15.43 4.47 -2.37
N HIS A 293 -16.11 3.33 -2.50
CA HIS A 293 -16.58 2.84 -3.81
C HIS A 293 -17.56 3.81 -4.47
N ALA A 294 -18.45 4.44 -3.70
CA ALA A 294 -19.37 5.47 -4.21
C ALA A 294 -18.62 6.72 -4.72
N ALA A 295 -17.41 6.99 -4.22
CA ALA A 295 -16.52 8.03 -4.71
C ALA A 295 -15.62 7.56 -5.87
N GLY A 296 -15.69 6.28 -6.28
CA GLY A 296 -14.87 5.71 -7.37
C GLY A 296 -13.48 5.23 -6.94
N LEU A 297 -13.23 5.07 -5.64
CA LEU A 297 -11.94 4.68 -5.07
C LEU A 297 -11.90 3.17 -4.80
N VAL A 298 -10.79 2.50 -5.14
CA VAL A 298 -10.50 1.15 -4.62
C VAL A 298 -10.04 1.24 -3.16
N VAL A 299 -10.25 0.16 -2.38
CA VAL A 299 -9.93 0.13 -0.95
C VAL A 299 -8.99 -1.02 -0.62
N HIS A 300 -7.79 -0.68 -0.13
CA HIS A 300 -6.74 -1.63 0.25
C HIS A 300 -6.29 -1.41 1.71
N PRO A 301 -6.97 -2.00 2.71
CA PRO A 301 -6.62 -1.80 4.12
C PRO A 301 -5.29 -2.46 4.49
N TRP A 302 -4.57 -1.83 5.43
CA TRP A 302 -3.30 -2.26 6.00
C TRP A 302 -3.43 -2.43 7.52
N THR A 303 -2.66 -3.18 8.24
CA THR A 303 -1.89 -4.36 7.86
C THR A 303 -2.40 -5.54 8.68
N VAL A 304 -2.67 -6.67 8.05
CA VAL A 304 -3.10 -7.88 8.75
C VAL A 304 -1.86 -8.68 9.16
N ARG A 305 -1.78 -8.98 10.45
CA ARG A 305 -0.71 -9.75 11.09
C ARG A 305 -1.29 -10.93 11.84
N ALA A 306 -0.56 -12.04 11.89
CA ALA A 306 -1.09 -13.30 12.43
C ALA A 306 -0.80 -13.51 13.93
N GLU A 307 0.19 -12.81 14.48
CA GLU A 307 0.60 -13.00 15.86
C GLU A 307 -0.51 -12.56 16.83
N ASN A 308 -0.69 -13.30 17.92
CA ASN A 308 -1.67 -13.01 18.99
C ASN A 308 -1.58 -11.57 19.50
N TYR A 309 -0.37 -10.99 19.48
CA TYR A 309 -0.13 -9.59 19.86
C TYR A 309 -1.05 -8.61 19.13
N PHE A 310 -1.34 -8.86 17.85
CA PHE A 310 -2.12 -7.97 16.99
C PHE A 310 -3.60 -8.35 16.88
N LEU A 311 -4.03 -9.39 17.57
CA LEU A 311 -5.39 -9.91 17.48
C LEU A 311 -6.20 -9.63 18.77
N PRO A 312 -7.52 -9.42 18.67
CA PRO A 312 -8.39 -9.39 19.84
C PRO A 312 -8.40 -10.74 20.53
N THR A 313 -8.68 -10.76 21.84
CA THR A 313 -8.52 -11.96 22.68
C THR A 313 -9.30 -13.17 22.18
N ALA A 314 -10.50 -13.00 21.62
CA ALA A 314 -11.30 -14.11 21.08
C ALA A 314 -10.62 -14.83 19.89
N LEU A 315 -9.72 -14.17 19.20
CA LEU A 315 -8.99 -14.74 18.05
C LEU A 315 -7.60 -15.27 18.41
N ARG A 316 -7.14 -15.07 19.64
CA ARG A 316 -5.84 -15.58 20.09
C ARG A 316 -5.91 -17.09 20.30
N ARG A 317 -4.78 -17.78 20.14
CA ARG A 317 -4.66 -19.23 20.28
C ARG A 317 -3.43 -19.58 21.13
N GLY A 318 -3.46 -20.76 21.72
CA GLY A 318 -2.38 -21.27 22.57
C GLY A 318 -2.60 -21.03 24.05
N ASP A 319 -1.58 -21.38 24.85
CA ASP A 319 -1.60 -21.18 26.30
C ASP A 319 -1.22 -19.74 26.65
N ALA A 320 -2.15 -18.99 27.24
CA ALA A 320 -1.96 -17.59 27.61
C ALA A 320 -0.84 -17.38 28.67
N THR A 321 -0.39 -18.44 29.35
CA THR A 321 0.71 -18.40 30.33
C THR A 321 2.08 -18.66 29.69
N ALA A 322 2.12 -19.11 28.44
CA ALA A 322 3.37 -19.37 27.74
C ALA A 322 4.13 -18.06 27.46
N ALA A 323 5.45 -18.11 27.67
CA ALA A 323 6.31 -16.93 27.50
C ALA A 323 6.29 -16.34 26.07
N ASP A 324 6.01 -17.16 25.06
CA ASP A 324 5.92 -16.80 23.66
C ASP A 324 4.47 -16.60 23.16
N TYR A 325 3.47 -16.64 24.06
CA TYR A 325 2.04 -16.56 23.71
C TYR A 325 1.71 -15.43 22.73
N LEU A 326 2.25 -14.24 22.94
CA LEU A 326 1.99 -13.10 22.07
C LEU A 326 2.65 -13.24 20.69
N ALA A 327 3.69 -14.05 20.57
CA ALA A 327 4.39 -14.36 19.34
C ALA A 327 3.72 -15.49 18.53
N GLN A 328 2.88 -16.32 19.18
CA GLN A 328 2.16 -17.40 18.52
C GLN A 328 1.09 -16.86 17.56
N SER A 329 0.84 -17.58 16.47
CA SER A 329 -0.21 -17.22 15.51
C SER A 329 -1.60 -17.56 16.08
N GLY A 330 -2.53 -16.61 15.96
CA GLY A 330 -3.94 -16.81 16.26
C GLY A 330 -4.80 -17.06 15.03
N GLU A 331 -6.12 -16.90 15.19
CA GLU A 331 -7.14 -17.10 14.14
C GLU A 331 -7.22 -15.90 13.17
N VAL A 332 -6.11 -15.54 12.58
CA VAL A 332 -6.05 -14.41 11.62
C VAL A 332 -6.96 -14.59 10.40
N GLY A 333 -7.31 -15.85 10.07
CA GLY A 333 -8.27 -16.18 9.02
C GLY A 333 -9.62 -15.49 9.18
N ALA A 334 -10.06 -15.26 10.42
CA ALA A 334 -11.28 -14.51 10.71
C ALA A 334 -11.16 -13.02 10.29
N VAL A 335 -9.99 -12.40 10.51
CA VAL A 335 -9.73 -11.02 10.09
C VAL A 335 -9.74 -10.89 8.57
N PHE A 336 -9.06 -11.79 7.85
CA PHE A 336 -9.09 -11.81 6.38
C PHE A 336 -10.51 -11.96 5.85
N LYS A 337 -11.27 -12.94 6.36
CA LYS A 337 -12.66 -13.18 5.94
C LYS A 337 -13.54 -11.97 6.19
N ALA A 338 -13.40 -11.30 7.34
CA ALA A 338 -14.18 -10.10 7.66
C ALA A 338 -13.88 -8.95 6.68
N LEU A 339 -12.61 -8.71 6.36
CA LEU A 339 -12.21 -7.69 5.38
C LEU A 339 -12.71 -8.02 3.97
N TYR A 340 -12.53 -9.26 3.50
CA TYR A 340 -13.04 -9.67 2.19
C TYR A 340 -14.57 -9.59 2.11
N ALA A 341 -15.29 -9.96 3.18
CA ALA A 341 -16.74 -9.83 3.27
C ALA A 341 -17.21 -8.37 3.29
N ALA A 342 -16.41 -7.43 3.79
CA ALA A 342 -16.67 -6.00 3.72
C ALA A 342 -16.52 -5.44 2.30
N GLY A 343 -16.01 -6.22 1.33
CA GLY A 343 -15.91 -5.84 -0.07
C GLY A 343 -14.63 -5.08 -0.44
N VAL A 344 -13.54 -5.21 0.34
CA VAL A 344 -12.26 -4.58 -0.01
C VAL A 344 -11.70 -5.11 -1.32
N ASP A 345 -11.02 -4.26 -2.10
CA ASP A 345 -10.42 -4.62 -3.39
C ASP A 345 -9.06 -5.31 -3.26
N GLY A 346 -8.48 -5.26 -2.07
CA GLY A 346 -7.23 -5.91 -1.70
C GLY A 346 -6.91 -5.66 -0.24
N LEU A 347 -5.80 -6.21 0.25
CA LEU A 347 -5.33 -5.95 1.60
C LEU A 347 -3.82 -6.20 1.73
N PHE A 348 -3.22 -5.54 2.72
CA PHE A 348 -1.81 -5.74 3.09
C PHE A 348 -1.68 -6.79 4.20
N SER A 349 -0.70 -7.69 4.03
CA SER A 349 -0.39 -8.67 5.07
C SER A 349 1.10 -8.95 5.19
N ASP A 350 1.58 -9.11 6.43
CA ASP A 350 2.91 -9.65 6.74
C ASP A 350 2.99 -11.16 6.44
N PHE A 351 1.83 -11.82 6.26
CA PHE A 351 1.70 -13.26 5.98
C PHE A 351 0.88 -13.48 4.70
N PRO A 352 1.43 -13.13 3.52
CA PRO A 352 0.67 -13.15 2.27
C PRO A 352 0.10 -14.52 1.92
N GLY A 353 0.78 -15.62 2.27
CA GLY A 353 0.26 -16.97 2.03
C GLY A 353 -1.04 -17.25 2.78
N LEU A 354 -1.22 -16.72 3.99
CA LEU A 354 -2.47 -16.85 4.75
C LEU A 354 -3.59 -16.01 4.14
N ALA A 355 -3.25 -14.81 3.62
CA ALA A 355 -4.21 -13.96 2.93
C ALA A 355 -4.70 -14.60 1.62
N VAL A 356 -3.78 -15.18 0.84
CA VAL A 356 -4.11 -15.92 -0.39
C VAL A 356 -5.02 -17.12 -0.10
N ALA A 357 -4.68 -17.90 0.93
CA ALA A 357 -5.50 -19.04 1.34
C ALA A 357 -6.92 -18.63 1.80
N ALA A 358 -7.03 -17.49 2.51
CA ALA A 358 -8.33 -16.98 2.97
C ALA A 358 -9.18 -16.36 1.85
N ARG A 359 -8.54 -15.91 0.76
CA ARG A 359 -9.21 -15.33 -0.41
C ARG A 359 -9.91 -16.39 -1.27
N GLY A 360 -9.40 -17.60 -1.32
CA GLY A 360 -9.93 -18.72 -2.14
C GLY A 360 -9.41 -18.73 -3.58
#